data_321f1ae369953246586a02ef1fe5c269
#
_entry.id   321f1ae369953246586a02ef1fe5c269
#
_cell.length_a   1.000
_cell.length_b   1.000
_cell.length_c   1.000
_cell.angle_alpha   90.00
_cell.angle_beta   90.00
_cell.angle_gamma   90.00
#
_symmetry.space_group_name_H-M   'P 1'
#
loop_
_entity.id
_entity.type
_entity.pdbx_description
1 polymer ?
#
loop_
_entity_poly.entity_id
_entity_poly.type
_entity_poly.pdbx_seq_one_letter_code
_entity_poly.pdbx_strand_id
1 'polypeptide(L)'
;ILMLSSSKIFSYAGQRMAVACVSDKLFDTHYPALAERYGDSGVFGQTFVASVLYMITSGCTASTQYGYAEMLRAATDGELDFAADVREYARRAERMKKIFTDNGFHIVYDYDVTRPVGDGFFFTVGYGRMSGGELLRELLYYGVSSISLETTGSGQPGVRACTSRMREELYPLMEERMKAFRLDHPLS
;
A
#
# COMPACT_ATOMS: atom_id res chain seq x y z
N ILE A 1 16.88 -9.00 3.03
CA ILE A 1 15.54 -9.43 3.48
C ILE A 1 14.51 -8.87 2.52
N LEU A 2 13.66 -9.71 1.95
CA LEU A 2 12.51 -9.33 1.16
C LEU A 2 11.24 -9.59 1.98
N MET A 3 10.38 -8.57 2.10
CA MET A 3 9.11 -8.66 2.81
C MET A 3 7.96 -8.68 1.80
N LEU A 4 7.15 -9.74 1.81
CA LEU A 4 6.00 -9.91 0.93
C LEU A 4 4.70 -9.89 1.74
N SER A 5 3.92 -8.81 1.61
CA SER A 5 2.63 -8.70 2.29
C SER A 5 1.52 -9.32 1.46
N SER A 6 0.84 -10.31 1.98
CA SER A 6 -0.33 -10.92 1.36
C SER A 6 -1.48 -9.93 1.15
N SER A 7 -1.50 -8.87 1.98
CA SER A 7 -2.55 -7.84 1.94
C SER A 7 -2.68 -7.15 0.59
N LYS A 8 -1.57 -7.02 -0.17
CA LYS A 8 -1.53 -6.29 -1.43
C LYS A 8 -1.41 -7.21 -2.65
N ILE A 9 -0.67 -8.32 -2.52
CA ILE A 9 -0.46 -9.25 -3.63
C ILE A 9 -1.75 -9.99 -3.98
N PHE A 10 -2.43 -10.56 -2.97
CA PHE A 10 -3.62 -11.40 -3.16
C PHE A 10 -4.89 -10.80 -2.53
N SER A 11 -4.90 -9.51 -2.17
CA SER A 11 -6.00 -8.89 -1.43
C SER A 11 -6.35 -9.61 -0.11
N TYR A 12 -5.38 -10.30 0.50
CA TYR A 12 -5.51 -11.19 1.66
C TYR A 12 -5.32 -10.44 3.00
N ALA A 13 -5.71 -9.16 3.02
CA ALA A 13 -5.44 -8.23 4.13
C ALA A 13 -6.09 -8.67 5.46
N GLY A 14 -7.29 -9.26 5.39
CA GLY A 14 -8.03 -9.72 6.57
C GLY A 14 -7.35 -10.85 7.32
N GLN A 15 -6.49 -11.61 6.67
CA GLN A 15 -5.79 -12.75 7.25
C GLN A 15 -4.50 -12.39 8.00
N ARG A 16 -4.08 -11.13 7.94
CA ARG A 16 -2.93 -10.61 8.69
C ARG A 16 -1.64 -11.40 8.50
N MET A 17 -1.26 -11.65 7.23
CA MET A 17 -0.13 -12.48 6.84
C MET A 17 0.89 -11.72 6.00
N ALA A 18 2.16 -11.99 6.25
CA ALA A 18 3.29 -11.59 5.42
C ALA A 18 4.36 -12.68 5.45
N VAL A 19 5.24 -12.69 4.45
CA VAL A 19 6.40 -13.58 4.37
C VAL A 19 7.66 -12.75 4.39
N ALA A 20 8.64 -13.14 5.19
CA ALA A 20 10.00 -12.62 5.16
C ALA A 20 10.91 -13.65 4.48
N CYS A 21 11.46 -13.30 3.32
CA CYS A 21 12.48 -14.08 2.65
C CYS A 21 13.85 -13.53 3.10
N VAL A 22 14.61 -14.35 3.81
CA VAL A 22 15.95 -14.00 4.32
C VAL A 22 16.96 -14.83 3.58
N SER A 23 18.07 -14.20 3.11
CA SER A 23 19.15 -14.98 2.48
C SER A 23 19.84 -15.87 3.51
N ASP A 24 20.29 -17.06 3.10
CA ASP A 24 20.98 -18.03 3.96
C ASP A 24 22.18 -17.38 4.67
N LYS A 25 22.97 -16.58 3.91
CA LYS A 25 24.10 -15.85 4.47
C LYS A 25 23.71 -14.98 5.66
N LEU A 26 22.60 -14.24 5.58
CA LEU A 26 22.13 -13.40 6.69
C LEU A 26 21.51 -14.25 7.79
N PHE A 27 20.76 -15.29 7.41
CA PHE A 27 20.07 -16.17 8.36
C PHE A 27 21.04 -16.85 9.32
N ASP A 28 22.19 -17.32 8.82
CA ASP A 28 23.21 -18.04 9.58
C ASP A 28 24.28 -17.12 10.23
N THR A 29 24.19 -15.79 10.00
CA THR A 29 25.18 -14.86 10.56
C THR A 29 24.94 -14.63 12.05
N HIS A 30 26.05 -14.72 12.84
CA HIS A 30 26.05 -14.41 14.26
C HIS A 30 26.28 -12.91 14.49
N TYR A 31 25.44 -12.30 15.35
CA TYR A 31 25.54 -10.93 15.80
C TYR A 31 25.62 -10.86 17.32
N PRO A 32 26.80 -10.51 17.92
CA PRO A 32 26.94 -10.41 19.37
C PRO A 32 25.90 -9.50 20.04
N ALA A 33 25.54 -8.40 19.39
CA ALA A 33 24.52 -7.48 19.91
C ALA A 33 23.12 -8.11 20.01
N LEU A 34 22.80 -9.09 19.16
CA LEU A 34 21.54 -9.84 19.28
C LEU A 34 21.61 -10.81 20.46
N ALA A 35 22.73 -11.52 20.65
CA ALA A 35 22.92 -12.39 21.79
C ALA A 35 22.79 -11.62 23.11
N GLU A 36 23.43 -10.46 23.21
CA GLU A 36 23.34 -9.58 24.38
C GLU A 36 21.91 -9.10 24.63
N ARG A 37 21.21 -8.66 23.58
CA ARG A 37 19.86 -8.08 23.70
C ARG A 37 18.78 -9.11 24.03
N TYR A 38 18.85 -10.29 23.45
CA TYR A 38 17.79 -11.31 23.56
C TYR A 38 18.15 -12.48 24.46
N GLY A 39 19.42 -12.60 24.90
CA GLY A 39 19.86 -13.69 25.74
C GLY A 39 19.86 -15.06 25.06
N ASP A 40 20.03 -15.07 23.73
CA ASP A 40 19.99 -16.27 22.88
C ASP A 40 21.33 -16.52 22.15
N SER A 41 21.30 -17.34 21.09
CA SER A 41 22.51 -17.69 20.32
C SER A 41 23.13 -16.50 19.55
N GLY A 42 22.41 -15.43 19.35
CA GLY A 42 22.79 -14.30 18.50
C GLY A 42 22.85 -14.61 17.00
N VAL A 43 22.53 -15.84 16.59
CA VAL A 43 22.35 -16.19 15.16
C VAL A 43 21.07 -15.55 14.65
N PHE A 44 21.21 -14.71 13.62
CA PHE A 44 20.10 -13.85 13.15
C PHE A 44 18.80 -14.62 12.94
N GLY A 45 18.82 -15.72 12.20
CA GLY A 45 17.61 -16.48 11.88
C GLY A 45 16.93 -17.06 13.12
N GLN A 46 17.70 -17.60 14.05
CA GLN A 46 17.18 -18.15 15.30
C GLN A 46 16.57 -17.06 16.17
N THR A 47 17.30 -15.96 16.38
CA THR A 47 16.81 -14.80 17.13
C THR A 47 15.56 -14.21 16.46
N PHE A 48 15.55 -14.07 15.13
CA PHE A 48 14.41 -13.51 14.38
C PHE A 48 13.16 -14.37 14.54
N VAL A 49 13.27 -15.69 14.42
CA VAL A 49 12.12 -16.60 14.53
C VAL A 49 11.63 -16.73 15.97
N ALA A 50 12.53 -17.05 16.91
CA ALA A 50 12.17 -17.36 18.27
C ALA A 50 11.95 -16.12 19.13
N SER A 51 12.90 -15.18 19.12
CA SER A 51 12.90 -14.03 20.03
C SER A 51 12.18 -12.80 19.49
N VAL A 52 11.97 -12.70 18.17
CA VAL A 52 11.23 -11.57 17.57
C VAL A 52 9.86 -12.00 17.11
N LEU A 53 9.74 -12.86 16.11
CA LEU A 53 8.43 -13.23 15.54
C LEU A 53 7.54 -13.92 16.56
N TYR A 54 8.03 -14.96 17.23
CA TYR A 54 7.24 -15.72 18.19
C TYR A 54 6.84 -14.88 19.40
N MET A 55 7.76 -14.10 19.96
CA MET A 55 7.47 -13.26 21.14
C MET A 55 6.46 -12.14 20.84
N ILE A 56 6.42 -11.63 19.61
CA ILE A 56 5.48 -10.57 19.22
C ILE A 56 4.13 -11.14 18.83
N THR A 57 4.07 -12.30 18.17
CA THR A 57 2.85 -12.83 17.53
C THR A 57 2.30 -14.09 18.19
N SER A 58 3.04 -14.71 19.11
CA SER A 58 2.77 -16.06 19.65
C SER A 58 2.66 -17.13 18.55
N GLY A 59 3.25 -16.85 17.39
CA GLY A 59 3.19 -17.68 16.19
C GLY A 59 2.15 -17.21 15.18
N CYS A 60 2.34 -17.58 13.93
CA CYS A 60 1.42 -17.26 12.85
C CYS A 60 0.29 -18.29 12.77
N THR A 61 -0.92 -17.86 12.39
CA THR A 61 -2.07 -18.75 12.20
C THR A 61 -1.79 -19.80 11.13
N ALA A 62 -1.83 -21.09 11.48
CA ALA A 62 -1.46 -22.18 10.59
C ALA A 62 -2.33 -22.24 9.32
N SER A 63 -3.67 -22.14 9.46
CA SER A 63 -4.59 -22.15 8.32
C SER A 63 -4.29 -21.03 7.30
N THR A 64 -3.92 -19.84 7.79
CA THR A 64 -3.54 -18.72 6.92
C THR A 64 -2.22 -18.99 6.20
N GLN A 65 -1.25 -19.64 6.85
CA GLN A 65 0.01 -20.01 6.22
C GLN A 65 -0.21 -21.00 5.09
N TYR A 66 -1.00 -22.06 5.31
CA TYR A 66 -1.35 -23.03 4.27
C TYR A 66 -2.11 -22.38 3.10
N GLY A 67 -3.11 -21.55 3.37
CA GLY A 67 -3.85 -20.82 2.35
C GLY A 67 -2.96 -19.91 1.51
N TYR A 68 -2.03 -19.20 2.16
CA TYR A 68 -1.10 -18.32 1.44
C TYR A 68 -0.06 -19.11 0.63
N ALA A 69 0.45 -20.21 1.17
CA ALA A 69 1.36 -21.10 0.45
C ALA A 69 0.69 -21.67 -0.81
N GLU A 70 -0.58 -22.07 -0.71
CA GLU A 70 -1.34 -22.61 -1.83
C GLU A 70 -1.61 -21.55 -2.92
N MET A 71 -1.90 -20.29 -2.53
CA MET A 71 -2.03 -19.20 -3.48
C MET A 71 -0.71 -18.90 -4.21
N LEU A 72 0.41 -18.95 -3.51
CA LEU A 72 1.74 -18.81 -4.12
C LEU A 72 2.04 -19.96 -5.08
N ARG A 73 1.71 -21.20 -4.71
CA ARG A 73 1.85 -22.37 -5.58
C ARG A 73 1.02 -22.21 -6.85
N ALA A 74 -0.28 -21.91 -6.69
CA ALA A 74 -1.19 -21.73 -7.82
C ALA A 74 -0.73 -20.61 -8.78
N ALA A 75 -0.15 -19.53 -8.25
CA ALA A 75 0.42 -18.46 -9.06
C ALA A 75 1.69 -18.93 -9.81
N THR A 76 2.53 -19.76 -9.18
CA THR A 76 3.75 -20.31 -9.79
C THR A 76 3.41 -21.33 -10.89
N ASP A 77 2.39 -22.15 -10.67
CA ASP A 77 1.94 -23.17 -11.61
C ASP A 77 1.07 -22.60 -12.76
N GLY A 78 0.77 -21.30 -12.72
CA GLY A 78 -0.05 -20.62 -13.72
C GLY A 78 -1.56 -20.86 -13.58
N GLU A 79 -2.00 -21.44 -12.47
CA GLU A 79 -3.42 -21.65 -12.17
C GLU A 79 -4.10 -20.35 -11.68
N LEU A 80 -3.33 -19.43 -11.12
CA LEU A 80 -3.77 -18.13 -10.64
C LEU A 80 -2.98 -17.00 -11.31
N ASP A 81 -3.62 -16.23 -12.20
CA ASP A 81 -3.03 -15.01 -12.77
C ASP A 81 -3.36 -13.77 -11.91
N PHE A 82 -2.68 -13.66 -10.76
CA PHE A 82 -2.85 -12.49 -9.89
C PHE A 82 -2.40 -11.17 -10.55
N ALA A 83 -1.52 -11.25 -11.55
CA ALA A 83 -1.08 -10.07 -12.29
C ALA A 83 -2.21 -9.49 -13.14
N ALA A 84 -3.11 -10.32 -13.65
CA ALA A 84 -4.33 -9.84 -14.34
C ALA A 84 -5.23 -9.04 -13.41
N ASP A 85 -5.43 -9.51 -12.18
CA ASP A 85 -6.21 -8.79 -11.16
C ASP A 85 -5.57 -7.46 -10.77
N VAL A 86 -4.23 -7.43 -10.65
CA VAL A 86 -3.49 -6.19 -10.33
C VAL A 86 -3.57 -5.18 -11.48
N ARG A 87 -3.59 -5.62 -12.74
CA ARG A 87 -3.78 -4.73 -13.90
C ARG A 87 -5.11 -3.96 -13.87
N GLU A 88 -6.15 -4.51 -13.24
CA GLU A 88 -7.42 -3.81 -13.06
C GLU A 88 -7.25 -2.59 -12.14
N TYR A 89 -6.45 -2.68 -11.08
CA TYR A 89 -6.16 -1.53 -10.23
C TYR A 89 -5.37 -0.44 -10.96
N ALA A 90 -4.45 -0.82 -11.84
CA ALA A 90 -3.71 0.14 -12.67
C ALA A 90 -4.67 0.93 -13.59
N ARG A 91 -5.60 0.25 -14.27
CA ARG A 91 -6.64 0.92 -15.10
C ARG A 91 -7.50 1.89 -14.29
N ARG A 92 -7.92 1.48 -13.10
CA ARG A 92 -8.69 2.34 -12.20
C ARG A 92 -7.88 3.55 -11.75
N ALA A 93 -6.60 3.34 -11.38
CA ALA A 93 -5.71 4.41 -10.98
C ALA A 93 -5.52 5.43 -12.10
N GLU A 94 -5.24 4.98 -13.32
CA GLU A 94 -5.06 5.84 -14.50
C GLU A 94 -6.31 6.73 -14.73
N ARG A 95 -7.49 6.14 -14.73
CA ARG A 95 -8.74 6.88 -14.92
C ARG A 95 -9.01 7.87 -13.79
N MET A 96 -8.83 7.45 -12.55
CA MET A 96 -9.00 8.34 -11.39
C MET A 96 -7.98 9.48 -11.39
N LYS A 97 -6.70 9.20 -11.67
CA LYS A 97 -5.65 10.22 -11.79
C LYS A 97 -6.03 11.25 -12.84
N LYS A 98 -6.54 10.79 -14.01
CA LYS A 98 -7.01 11.69 -15.06
C LYS A 98 -8.13 12.61 -14.57
N ILE A 99 -9.12 12.08 -13.88
CA ILE A 99 -10.23 12.89 -13.32
C ILE A 99 -9.68 13.95 -12.35
N PHE A 100 -8.78 13.58 -11.46
CA PHE A 100 -8.16 14.52 -10.53
C PHE A 100 -7.34 15.59 -11.27
N THR A 101 -6.45 15.20 -12.19
CA THR A 101 -5.56 16.14 -12.89
C THR A 101 -6.31 17.07 -13.84
N ASP A 102 -7.34 16.60 -14.52
CA ASP A 102 -8.23 17.44 -15.35
C ASP A 102 -8.94 18.53 -14.53
N ASN A 103 -9.06 18.32 -13.21
CA ASN A 103 -9.67 19.26 -12.29
C ASN A 103 -8.66 20.00 -11.39
N GLY A 104 -7.40 20.09 -11.80
CA GLY A 104 -6.39 20.94 -11.19
C GLY A 104 -5.62 20.32 -10.02
N PHE A 105 -5.86 19.05 -9.70
CA PHE A 105 -5.02 18.30 -8.76
C PHE A 105 -3.68 17.92 -9.41
N HIS A 106 -2.70 17.63 -8.59
CA HIS A 106 -1.42 17.06 -9.02
C HIS A 106 -1.13 15.75 -8.30
N ILE A 107 -0.32 14.89 -8.91
CA ILE A 107 0.14 13.64 -8.28
C ILE A 107 1.33 14.01 -7.38
N VAL A 108 1.27 13.66 -6.09
CA VAL A 108 2.30 14.01 -5.11
C VAL A 108 3.52 13.12 -5.26
N TYR A 109 3.32 11.80 -5.37
CA TYR A 109 4.38 10.82 -5.61
C TYR A 109 4.16 10.15 -6.96
N ASP A 110 4.74 10.71 -8.01
CA ASP A 110 4.60 10.21 -9.39
C ASP A 110 5.84 9.45 -9.87
N TYR A 111 6.99 9.73 -9.28
CA TYR A 111 8.27 9.13 -9.64
C TYR A 111 9.02 8.58 -8.43
N ASP A 112 9.69 7.44 -8.64
CA ASP A 112 10.76 6.92 -7.79
C ASP A 112 12.09 7.20 -8.48
N VAL A 113 12.77 8.26 -8.04
CA VAL A 113 13.98 8.83 -8.65
C VAL A 113 13.73 9.21 -10.11
N THR A 114 13.88 8.27 -11.06
CA THR A 114 13.74 8.50 -12.51
C THR A 114 12.66 7.65 -13.17
N ARG A 115 12.01 6.78 -12.43
CA ARG A 115 10.98 5.87 -12.96
C ARG A 115 9.60 6.24 -12.42
N PRO A 116 8.55 6.17 -13.26
CA PRO A 116 7.19 6.32 -12.76
C PRO A 116 6.90 5.29 -11.66
N VAL A 117 6.21 5.73 -10.61
CA VAL A 117 5.75 4.83 -9.55
C VAL A 117 4.66 3.93 -10.10
N GLY A 118 4.79 2.62 -9.85
CA GLY A 118 3.76 1.65 -10.22
C GLY A 118 2.48 1.87 -9.41
N ASP A 119 1.35 1.94 -10.09
CA ASP A 119 0.05 2.09 -9.45
C ASP A 119 -0.47 0.73 -8.95
N GLY A 120 -1.16 0.77 -7.84
CA GLY A 120 -1.80 -0.38 -7.22
C GLY A 120 -3.12 0.05 -6.57
N PHE A 121 -3.31 -0.32 -5.29
CA PHE A 121 -4.50 0.11 -4.54
C PHE A 121 -4.56 1.61 -4.28
N PHE A 122 -3.42 2.28 -4.25
CA PHE A 122 -3.31 3.66 -3.81
C PHE A 122 -2.45 4.48 -4.75
N PHE A 123 -2.83 5.75 -4.88
CA PHE A 123 -2.00 6.81 -5.41
C PHE A 123 -2.21 8.08 -4.56
N THR A 124 -1.46 9.13 -4.81
CA THR A 124 -1.44 10.33 -3.97
C THR A 124 -1.75 11.57 -4.78
N VAL A 125 -2.62 12.43 -4.25
CA VAL A 125 -3.00 13.68 -4.91
C VAL A 125 -2.90 14.86 -3.96
N GLY A 126 -2.50 16.00 -4.51
CA GLY A 126 -2.50 17.30 -3.83
C GLY A 126 -3.31 18.32 -4.64
N TYR A 127 -3.66 19.44 -4.00
CA TYR A 127 -4.38 20.53 -4.65
C TYR A 127 -3.85 21.88 -4.19
N GLY A 128 -3.31 22.65 -5.14
CA GLY A 128 -2.71 23.95 -4.84
C GLY A 128 -1.69 23.86 -3.71
N ARG A 129 -1.91 24.64 -2.64
CA ARG A 129 -1.07 24.65 -1.43
C ARG A 129 -1.78 24.09 -0.20
N MET A 130 -2.94 23.45 -0.36
CA MET A 130 -3.68 22.86 0.76
C MET A 130 -2.85 21.79 1.45
N SER A 131 -2.80 21.82 2.78
CA SER A 131 -2.28 20.69 3.57
C SER A 131 -3.15 19.46 3.37
N GLY A 132 -2.62 18.27 3.70
CA GLY A 132 -3.40 17.03 3.58
C GLY A 132 -4.66 17.02 4.44
N GLY A 133 -4.59 17.63 5.63
CA GLY A 133 -5.74 17.76 6.53
C GLY A 133 -6.81 18.70 5.99
N GLU A 134 -6.42 19.84 5.39
CA GLU A 134 -7.35 20.77 4.74
C GLU A 134 -8.00 20.11 3.52
N LEU A 135 -7.20 19.53 2.63
CA LEU A 135 -7.69 18.86 1.44
C LEU A 135 -8.65 17.71 1.77
N LEU A 136 -8.32 16.91 2.79
CA LEU A 136 -9.22 15.84 3.27
C LEU A 136 -10.57 16.40 3.71
N ARG A 137 -10.56 17.46 4.54
CA ARG A 137 -11.78 18.09 5.04
C ARG A 137 -12.65 18.63 3.89
N GLU A 138 -12.05 19.36 2.96
CA GLU A 138 -12.76 19.92 1.82
C GLU A 138 -13.34 18.82 0.92
N LEU A 139 -12.57 17.78 0.58
CA LEU A 139 -13.05 16.64 -0.21
C LEU A 139 -14.26 15.92 0.42
N LEU A 140 -14.37 15.89 1.76
CA LEU A 140 -15.52 15.30 2.43
C LEU A 140 -16.82 16.02 2.14
N TYR A 141 -16.82 17.35 1.95
CA TYR A 141 -18.01 18.11 1.53
C TYR A 141 -18.51 17.70 0.14
N TYR A 142 -17.63 17.19 -0.71
CA TYR A 142 -17.96 16.63 -2.04
C TYR A 142 -18.19 15.10 -1.98
N GLY A 143 -18.27 14.52 -0.79
CA GLY A 143 -18.52 13.09 -0.58
C GLY A 143 -17.35 12.19 -1.02
N VAL A 144 -16.12 12.71 -1.01
CA VAL A 144 -14.89 11.95 -1.29
C VAL A 144 -14.13 11.77 0.01
N SER A 145 -14.04 10.52 0.47
CA SER A 145 -13.26 10.13 1.65
C SER A 145 -11.87 9.65 1.24
N SER A 146 -10.86 10.09 1.97
CA SER A 146 -9.45 9.74 1.75
C SER A 146 -8.69 9.71 3.07
N ILE A 147 -7.36 9.66 3.03
CA ILE A 147 -6.50 9.76 4.22
C ILE A 147 -5.43 10.80 3.91
N SER A 148 -5.18 11.74 4.84
CA SER A 148 -4.10 12.71 4.66
C SER A 148 -2.74 12.01 4.61
N LEU A 149 -1.81 12.55 3.83
CA LEU A 149 -0.48 11.98 3.70
C LEU A 149 0.32 12.07 5.00
N GLU A 150 0.10 13.10 5.80
CA GLU A 150 0.72 13.23 7.13
C GLU A 150 0.38 12.05 8.03
N THR A 151 -0.87 11.57 8.00
CA THR A 151 -1.30 10.38 8.75
C THR A 151 -0.55 9.11 8.31
N THR A 152 -0.06 9.09 7.07
CA THR A 152 0.74 7.96 6.54
C THR A 152 2.24 8.12 6.73
N GLY A 153 2.68 9.19 7.40
CA GLY A 153 4.08 9.49 7.70
C GLY A 153 4.80 10.31 6.62
N SER A 154 4.08 10.86 5.63
CA SER A 154 4.65 11.71 4.60
C SER A 154 4.84 13.15 5.10
N GLY A 155 5.96 13.77 4.73
CA GLY A 155 6.16 15.23 4.89
C GLY A 155 5.59 16.08 3.75
N GLN A 156 5.00 15.46 2.71
CA GLN A 156 4.40 16.17 1.59
C GLN A 156 2.90 16.41 1.84
N PRO A 157 2.37 17.59 1.45
CA PRO A 157 0.94 17.86 1.55
C PRO A 157 0.16 17.04 0.52
N GLY A 158 -1.05 16.60 0.90
CA GLY A 158 -1.93 15.85 0.02
C GLY A 158 -2.69 14.74 0.71
N VAL A 159 -3.38 13.94 -0.07
CA VAL A 159 -4.18 12.80 0.40
C VAL A 159 -3.87 11.55 -0.42
N ARG A 160 -4.11 10.39 0.20
CA ARG A 160 -3.99 9.08 -0.43
C ARG A 160 -5.37 8.63 -0.94
N ALA A 161 -5.53 8.55 -2.25
CA ALA A 161 -6.70 7.99 -2.90
C ALA A 161 -6.62 6.46 -2.97
N CYS A 162 -7.79 5.79 -2.97
CA CYS A 162 -7.89 4.33 -3.04
C CYS A 162 -8.72 3.89 -4.25
N THR A 163 -8.17 3.01 -5.06
CA THR A 163 -8.79 2.53 -6.31
C THR A 163 -9.69 1.30 -6.10
N SER A 164 -9.52 0.56 -4.99
CA SER A 164 -10.08 -0.78 -4.82
C SER A 164 -11.61 -0.83 -4.81
N ARG A 165 -12.27 0.26 -4.42
CA ARG A 165 -13.74 0.38 -4.38
C ARG A 165 -14.34 1.16 -5.54
N MET A 166 -13.49 1.68 -6.45
CA MET A 166 -13.98 2.41 -7.63
C MET A 166 -14.61 1.44 -8.63
N ARG A 167 -15.84 1.68 -9.00
CA ARG A 167 -16.62 0.90 -9.98
C ARG A 167 -17.00 1.81 -11.15
N GLU A 168 -17.28 1.22 -12.30
CA GLU A 168 -17.55 1.97 -13.54
C GLU A 168 -18.66 3.02 -13.40
N GLU A 169 -19.72 2.69 -12.70
CA GLU A 169 -20.86 3.57 -12.49
C GLU A 169 -20.55 4.78 -11.59
N LEU A 170 -19.42 4.81 -10.89
CA LEU A 170 -19.05 5.91 -9.99
C LEU A 170 -18.19 6.99 -10.66
N TYR A 171 -17.60 6.72 -11.83
CA TYR A 171 -16.75 7.72 -12.48
C TYR A 171 -17.49 9.00 -12.89
N PRO A 172 -18.70 8.97 -13.46
CA PRO A 172 -19.43 10.21 -13.78
C PRO A 172 -19.68 11.07 -12.54
N LEU A 173 -20.03 10.45 -11.42
CA LEU A 173 -20.24 11.13 -10.16
C LEU A 173 -18.94 11.74 -9.62
N MET A 174 -17.82 11.02 -9.75
CA MET A 174 -16.52 11.53 -9.34
C MET A 174 -16.11 12.74 -10.19
N GLU A 175 -16.31 12.68 -11.50
CA GLU A 175 -16.04 13.81 -12.42
C GLU A 175 -16.85 15.05 -12.06
N GLU A 176 -18.15 14.89 -11.80
CA GLU A 176 -19.04 15.98 -11.37
C GLU A 176 -18.54 16.63 -10.09
N ARG A 177 -18.19 15.82 -9.09
CA ARG A 177 -17.71 16.28 -7.78
C ARG A 177 -16.38 17.01 -7.88
N MET A 178 -15.43 16.51 -8.68
CA MET A 178 -14.15 17.18 -8.87
C MET A 178 -14.26 18.48 -9.66
N LYS A 179 -15.20 18.57 -10.60
CA LYS A 179 -15.53 19.83 -11.27
C LYS A 179 -16.11 20.85 -10.30
N ALA A 180 -17.05 20.45 -9.46
CA ALA A 180 -17.60 21.32 -8.42
C ALA A 180 -16.52 21.79 -7.46
N PHE A 181 -15.67 20.88 -6.99
CA PHE A 181 -14.53 21.21 -6.13
C PHE A 181 -13.63 22.28 -6.76
N ARG A 182 -13.26 22.12 -8.03
CA ARG A 182 -12.41 23.09 -8.75
C ARG A 182 -13.05 24.46 -8.88
N LEU A 183 -14.38 24.52 -9.10
CA LEU A 183 -15.11 25.80 -9.22
C LEU A 183 -15.12 26.56 -7.89
N ASP A 184 -15.28 25.84 -6.78
CA ASP A 184 -15.33 26.44 -5.44
C ASP A 184 -13.92 26.77 -4.90
N HIS A 185 -12.89 26.11 -5.43
CA HIS A 185 -11.49 26.29 -5.04
C HIS A 185 -10.60 26.65 -6.25
N PRO A 186 -10.77 27.85 -6.87
CA PRO A 186 -9.99 28.22 -8.04
C PRO A 186 -8.50 28.32 -7.70
N LEU A 187 -7.66 27.73 -8.54
CA LEU A 187 -6.20 27.88 -8.42
C LEU A 187 -5.79 29.26 -8.93
N SER A 188 -4.99 29.96 -8.13
CA SER A 188 -4.41 31.27 -8.46
C SER A 188 -3.22 31.13 -9.37
#